data_8fd34824cda27d667474e34c0f2afa52
#
_entry.id   8fd34824cda27d667474e34c0f2afa52
#
_cell.length_a   1.000
_cell.length_b   1.000
_cell.length_c   1.000
_cell.angle_alpha   90.00
_cell.angle_beta   90.00
_cell.angle_gamma   90.00
#
_symmetry.space_group_name_H-M   'P 1'
#
loop_
_entity.id
_entity.type
_entity.pdbx_description
1 polymer ?
#
loop_
_entity_poly.entity_id
_entity_poly.type
_entity_poly.pdbx_seq_one_letter_code
_entity_poly.pdbx_strand_id
1 'polypeptide(L)' 'TLAKPRTKLSYKEQRELEALPARIEALEAEQRSIDAELADGLLFARHPQRGAELATRHAQIEDELMQALERWEALSATGR' A
#
# COMPACT_ATOMS: atom_id res chain seq x y z
N THR A 1 14.99 23.44 -24.20
CA THR A 1 13.90 23.92 -23.38
C THR A 1 14.04 23.41 -21.96
N LEU A 2 14.09 24.30 -21.04
CA LEU A 2 14.16 23.93 -19.65
C LEU A 2 12.80 23.42 -19.21
N ALA A 3 12.80 22.25 -18.62
CA ALA A 3 11.59 21.72 -18.03
C ALA A 3 11.22 22.58 -16.83
N LYS A 4 10.06 23.18 -16.87
CA LYS A 4 9.55 23.90 -15.71
C LYS A 4 9.16 22.91 -14.64
N PRO A 5 9.39 23.24 -13.36
CA PRO A 5 8.86 22.39 -12.29
C PRO A 5 7.35 22.25 -12.48
N ARG A 6 6.87 21.04 -12.34
CA ARG A 6 5.44 20.81 -12.47
C ARG A 6 4.74 21.40 -11.26
N THR A 7 3.84 22.33 -11.50
CA THR A 7 3.04 22.95 -10.45
C THR A 7 1.63 22.41 -10.43
N LYS A 8 1.25 21.67 -11.48
CA LYS A 8 -0.09 21.09 -11.57
C LYS A 8 0.00 19.62 -11.92
N LEU A 9 -0.86 18.86 -11.33
CA LEU A 9 -1.02 17.46 -11.67
C LEU A 9 -1.82 17.33 -12.96
N SER A 10 -1.49 16.33 -13.78
CA SER A 10 -2.35 15.94 -14.89
C SER A 10 -3.66 15.42 -14.34
N TYR A 11 -4.68 15.33 -15.19
CA TYR A 11 -5.96 14.75 -14.79
C TYR A 11 -5.80 13.34 -14.22
N LYS A 12 -4.99 12.53 -14.90
CA LYS A 12 -4.71 11.16 -14.47
C LYS A 12 -4.03 11.12 -13.10
N GLU A 13 -3.05 12.00 -12.91
CA GLU A 13 -2.33 12.07 -11.64
C GLU A 13 -3.22 12.56 -10.51
N GLN A 14 -4.11 13.49 -10.80
CA GLN A 14 -5.06 13.98 -9.82
C GLN A 14 -6.03 12.88 -9.39
N ARG A 15 -6.50 12.08 -10.35
CA ARG A 15 -7.35 10.93 -10.06
C ARG A 15 -6.60 9.91 -9.19
N GLU A 16 -5.35 9.67 -9.51
CA GLU A 16 -4.50 8.77 -8.74
C GLU A 16 -4.34 9.26 -7.30
N LEU A 17 -4.04 10.55 -7.14
CA LEU A 17 -3.87 11.14 -5.82
C LEU A 17 -5.14 11.02 -4.98
N GLU A 18 -6.30 11.21 -5.58
CA GLU A 18 -7.57 11.09 -4.89
C GLU A 18 -7.87 9.65 -4.46
N ALA A 19 -7.39 8.68 -5.22
CA ALA A 19 -7.62 7.26 -4.94
C ALA A 19 -6.64 6.66 -3.93
N LEU A 20 -5.45 7.24 -3.80
CA LEU A 20 -4.40 6.68 -2.95
C LEU A 20 -4.77 6.53 -1.48
N PRO A 21 -5.44 7.50 -0.82
CA PRO A 21 -5.80 7.32 0.58
C PRO A 21 -6.67 6.09 0.83
N ALA A 22 -7.64 5.83 -0.05
CA ALA A 22 -8.49 4.67 0.08
C ALA A 22 -7.71 3.37 -0.14
N ARG A 23 -6.77 3.38 -1.09
CA ARG A 23 -5.91 2.22 -1.33
C ARG A 23 -5.01 1.94 -0.13
N ILE A 24 -4.41 2.96 0.44
CA ILE A 24 -3.56 2.83 1.62
C ILE A 24 -4.38 2.27 2.79
N GLU A 25 -5.56 2.81 3.01
CA GLU A 25 -6.45 2.35 4.07
C GLU A 25 -6.84 0.89 3.89
N ALA A 26 -7.16 0.49 2.65
CA ALA A 26 -7.51 -0.90 2.36
C ALA A 26 -6.33 -1.84 2.60
N LEU A 27 -5.12 -1.44 2.20
CA LEU A 27 -3.92 -2.24 2.45
C LEU A 27 -3.64 -2.37 3.95
N GLU A 28 -3.80 -1.30 4.69
CA GLU A 28 -3.60 -1.33 6.14
C GLU A 28 -4.63 -2.21 6.83
N ALA A 29 -5.87 -2.19 6.37
CA ALA A 29 -6.91 -3.04 6.91
C ALA A 29 -6.61 -4.51 6.66
N GLU A 30 -6.17 -4.83 5.44
CA GLU A 30 -5.78 -6.20 5.10
C GLU A 30 -4.58 -6.64 5.96
N GLN A 31 -3.61 -5.77 6.15
CA GLN A 31 -2.45 -6.05 6.99
C GLN A 31 -2.87 -6.39 8.42
N ARG A 32 -3.77 -5.61 9.00
CA ARG A 32 -4.28 -5.89 10.35
C ARG A 32 -4.98 -7.23 10.43
N SER A 33 -5.75 -7.57 9.41
CA SER A 33 -6.45 -8.85 9.35
C SER A 33 -5.47 -10.02 9.31
N ILE A 34 -4.41 -9.88 8.49
CA ILE A 34 -3.36 -10.90 8.38
C ILE A 34 -2.60 -11.01 9.70
N ASP A 35 -2.25 -9.88 10.30
CA ASP A 35 -1.56 -9.88 11.59
C ASP A 35 -2.36 -10.63 12.66
N ALA A 36 -3.68 -10.45 12.66
CA ALA A 36 -4.55 -11.14 13.61
C ALA A 36 -4.53 -12.65 13.38
N GLU A 37 -4.54 -13.11 12.12
CA GLU A 37 -4.45 -14.52 11.82
C GLU A 37 -3.07 -15.09 12.17
N LEU A 38 -2.00 -14.35 11.86
CA LEU A 38 -0.64 -14.81 12.16
C LEU A 38 -0.33 -14.82 13.65
N ALA A 39 -1.10 -14.09 14.45
CA ALA A 39 -0.97 -14.13 15.91
C ALA A 39 -1.44 -15.43 16.53
N ASP A 40 -2.19 -16.25 15.77
CA ASP A 40 -2.57 -17.58 16.23
C ASP A 40 -1.34 -18.48 16.25
N GLY A 41 -0.90 -18.86 17.44
CA GLY A 41 0.31 -19.66 17.61
C GLY A 41 0.23 -21.07 17.03
N LEU A 42 -0.97 -21.52 16.64
CA LEU A 42 -1.17 -22.85 16.06
C LEU A 42 -1.37 -22.81 14.55
N LEU A 43 -1.37 -21.62 13.95
CA LEU A 43 -1.64 -21.47 12.52
C LEU A 43 -0.70 -22.31 11.66
N PHE A 44 0.60 -22.15 11.84
CA PHE A 44 1.59 -22.86 11.03
C PHE A 44 1.59 -24.37 11.31
N ALA A 45 1.25 -24.76 12.53
CA ALA A 45 1.18 -26.18 12.90
C ALA A 45 -0.04 -26.86 12.27
N ARG A 46 -1.18 -26.17 12.28
CA ARG A 46 -2.45 -26.75 11.81
C ARG A 46 -2.71 -26.47 10.34
N HIS A 47 -2.28 -25.32 9.86
CA HIS A 47 -2.53 -24.87 8.49
C HIS A 47 -1.27 -24.24 7.91
N PRO A 48 -0.20 -25.03 7.68
CA PRO A 48 1.09 -24.47 7.26
C PRO A 48 1.01 -23.75 5.92
N GLN A 49 0.17 -24.22 4.99
CA GLN A 49 0.02 -23.57 3.71
C GLN A 49 -0.65 -22.21 3.86
N ARG A 50 -1.69 -22.13 4.69
CA ARG A 50 -2.36 -20.85 4.97
C ARG A 50 -1.39 -19.87 5.62
N GLY A 51 -0.60 -20.34 6.58
CA GLY A 51 0.41 -19.51 7.22
C GLY A 51 1.43 -18.96 6.24
N ALA A 52 1.91 -19.80 5.33
CA ALA A 52 2.87 -19.40 4.30
C ALA A 52 2.26 -18.36 3.34
N GLU A 53 1.01 -18.58 2.93
CA GLU A 53 0.30 -17.65 2.04
C GLU A 53 0.12 -16.29 2.71
N LEU A 54 -0.26 -16.27 3.98
CA LEU A 54 -0.44 -15.04 4.74
C LEU A 54 0.89 -14.29 4.90
N ALA A 55 1.97 -15.02 5.19
CA ALA A 55 3.30 -14.40 5.32
C ALA A 55 3.74 -13.76 4.01
N THR A 56 3.51 -14.44 2.88
CA THR A 56 3.83 -13.92 1.56
C THR A 56 3.01 -12.66 1.26
N ARG A 57 1.70 -12.73 1.52
CA ARG A 57 0.83 -11.57 1.28
C ARG A 57 1.21 -10.40 2.17
N HIS A 58 1.57 -10.67 3.43
CA HIS A 58 2.00 -9.64 4.36
C HIS A 58 3.21 -8.86 3.80
N ALA A 59 4.19 -9.59 3.28
CA ALA A 59 5.38 -8.97 2.69
C ALA A 59 5.01 -8.13 1.46
N GLN A 60 4.10 -8.62 0.62
CA GLN A 60 3.60 -7.88 -0.55
C GLN A 60 2.92 -6.58 -0.12
N ILE A 61 2.11 -6.64 0.92
CA ILE A 61 1.40 -5.46 1.43
C ILE A 61 2.38 -4.41 1.92
N GLU A 62 3.44 -4.82 2.60
CA GLU A 62 4.46 -3.87 3.05
C GLU A 62 5.07 -3.11 1.88
N ASP A 63 5.40 -3.83 0.79
CA ASP A 63 5.94 -3.20 -0.42
C ASP A 63 4.91 -2.29 -1.07
N GLU A 64 3.68 -2.75 -1.20
CA GLU A 64 2.60 -1.96 -1.82
C GLU A 64 2.29 -0.71 -1.02
N LEU A 65 2.32 -0.81 0.32
CA LEU A 65 2.12 0.36 1.19
C LEU A 65 3.23 1.37 1.01
N MET A 66 4.49 0.91 0.99
CA MET A 66 5.62 1.81 0.78
C MET A 66 5.51 2.53 -0.55
N GLN A 67 5.20 1.81 -1.63
CA GLN A 67 5.02 2.40 -2.94
C GLN A 67 3.87 3.39 -2.98
N ALA A 68 2.75 3.04 -2.35
CA ALA A 68 1.59 3.92 -2.31
C ALA A 68 1.87 5.20 -1.54
N LEU A 69 2.56 5.10 -0.41
CA LEU A 69 2.92 6.26 0.40
C LEU A 69 3.91 7.17 -0.32
N GLU A 70 4.92 6.57 -0.96
CA GLU A 70 5.88 7.34 -1.76
C GLU A 70 5.19 8.07 -2.91
N ARG A 71 4.27 7.37 -3.58
CA ARG A 71 3.53 7.96 -4.69
C ARG A 71 2.63 9.09 -4.22
N TRP A 72 1.93 8.86 -3.11
CA TRP A 72 1.07 9.89 -2.52
C TRP A 72 1.87 11.14 -2.17
N GLU A 73 3.03 10.95 -1.55
CA GLU A 73 3.90 12.05 -1.15
C GLU A 73 4.40 12.82 -2.37
N ALA A 74 4.83 12.11 -3.41
CA ALA A 74 5.31 12.73 -4.65
C ALA A 74 4.21 13.54 -5.33
N LEU A 75 3.01 12.99 -5.44
CA LEU A 75 1.88 13.68 -6.06
C LEU A 75 1.41 14.85 -5.23
N SER A 76 1.38 14.71 -3.91
CA SER A 76 0.99 15.79 -3.00
C SER A 76 1.96 16.97 -3.09
N ALA A 77 3.26 16.69 -3.17
CA ALA A 77 4.27 17.73 -3.30
C ALA A 77 4.15 18.47 -4.63
N THR A 78 3.85 17.73 -5.71
CA THR A 78 3.69 18.31 -7.05
C THR A 78 2.46 19.20 -7.14
N GLY A 79 1.39 18.83 -6.45
CA GLY A 79 0.11 19.53 -6.51
C GLY A 79 0.00 20.77 -5.65
N ARG A 80 1.08 21.17 -4.99
CA ARG A 80 1.08 22.36 -4.12
C ARG A 80 1.43 23.62 -4.84
#